data_1084d874fe1b052c2e78916c1161864a
#
_entry.id   1084d874fe1b052c2e78916c1161864a
#
_cell.length_a   1.000
_cell.length_b   1.000
_cell.length_c   1.000
_cell.angle_alpha   90.00
_cell.angle_beta   90.00
_cell.angle_gamma   90.00
#
_symmetry.space_group_name_H-M   'P 1'
#
loop_
_entity.id
_entity.type
_entity.pdbx_description
1 polymer ?
#
loop_
_entity_poly.entity_id
_entity_poly.type
_entity_poly.pdbx_seq_one_letter_code
_entity_poly.pdbx_strand_id
1 'polypeptide(L)'
;MAIALILLSAVLVVLDGAIANVALPSIALSLHVEAGSTVWVVSAYQLAVLVALLPCGALGEIYGARRVFLIGVALFTAASAACAFAGDLSLLVLARFAQGLGAGAIMALAMMNLRSALPQHMLGPIIGINAMVIAISSAAGPGIAGAILSVTTWPWLFAVNIPLGIIVLLSGGLLGKMQGTNRKLNTKALLANTSMFILFFCGTDRIATAPASGAVLIAASVACLVILLRLERNSDAPIIPTDLLAAPAFRVAVIASVSCFCGQMLSYIALPFYLQHRLHMTPVLAGLYMMPWPVATAIIAPFSGRLANRVKTAWLCATGGALLGVGLLVAALCPPDPRGIAFLLGTVIAGLGFGLFQTPNNRILLLSAPKARSGAAGAMQGTARLLGQTLGGIFMSLIFATLPLSAALEFAVV
;
A
#
# COMPACT_ATOMS: atom_id res chain seq x y z
N MET A 1 2.64 18.99 -16.17
CA MET A 1 1.29 18.38 -16.31
C MET A 1 1.33 16.87 -16.12
N ALA A 2 2.20 16.09 -16.78
CA ALA A 2 2.27 14.61 -16.59
C ALA A 2 2.46 14.18 -15.11
N ILE A 3 3.32 14.88 -14.35
CA ILE A 3 3.54 14.61 -12.93
C ILE A 3 2.23 14.77 -12.12
N ALA A 4 1.50 15.86 -12.38
CA ALA A 4 0.24 16.11 -11.68
C ALA A 4 -0.80 15.00 -11.91
N LEU A 5 -0.84 14.42 -13.14
CA LEU A 5 -1.73 13.30 -13.44
C LEU A 5 -1.34 12.03 -12.68
N ILE A 6 -0.05 11.73 -12.56
CA ILE A 6 0.44 10.57 -11.83
C ILE A 6 0.15 10.75 -10.33
N LEU A 7 0.39 11.95 -9.79
CA LEU A 7 0.06 12.26 -8.39
C LEU A 7 -1.45 12.20 -8.12
N LEU A 8 -2.28 12.72 -9.03
CA LEU A 8 -3.74 12.63 -8.93
C LEU A 8 -4.22 11.17 -8.93
N SER A 9 -3.60 10.32 -9.75
CA SER A 9 -3.92 8.90 -9.76
C SER A 9 -3.50 8.19 -8.47
N ALA A 10 -2.40 8.63 -7.84
CA ALA A 10 -1.99 8.14 -6.54
C ALA A 10 -2.98 8.56 -5.44
N VAL A 11 -3.46 9.81 -5.48
CA VAL A 11 -4.53 10.31 -4.58
C VAL A 11 -5.76 9.43 -4.71
N LEU A 12 -6.22 9.18 -5.94
CA LEU A 12 -7.38 8.35 -6.26
C LEU A 12 -7.31 6.99 -5.55
N VAL A 13 -6.22 6.25 -5.77
CA VAL A 13 -6.04 4.89 -5.23
C VAL A 13 -5.94 4.87 -3.71
N VAL A 14 -5.19 5.82 -3.14
CA VAL A 14 -4.94 5.86 -1.68
C VAL A 14 -6.17 6.34 -0.93
N LEU A 15 -6.84 7.37 -1.47
CA LEU A 15 -8.04 7.92 -0.87
C LEU A 15 -9.17 6.87 -0.87
N ASP A 16 -9.39 6.20 -1.99
CA ASP A 16 -10.39 5.12 -2.13
C ASP A 16 -10.17 4.00 -1.11
N GLY A 17 -8.91 3.57 -0.92
CA GLY A 17 -8.57 2.57 0.09
C GLY A 17 -8.85 3.03 1.52
N ALA A 18 -8.64 4.31 1.84
CA ALA A 18 -8.88 4.85 3.16
C ALA A 18 -10.39 5.08 3.44
N ILE A 19 -11.12 5.59 2.45
CA ILE A 19 -12.55 5.91 2.53
C ILE A 19 -13.40 4.64 2.73
N ALA A 20 -13.07 3.55 2.04
CA ALA A 20 -13.83 2.30 2.08
C ALA A 20 -13.94 1.71 3.49
N ASN A 21 -12.89 1.83 4.31
CA ASN A 21 -12.89 1.33 5.69
C ASN A 21 -13.96 2.02 6.56
N VAL A 22 -14.16 3.33 6.36
CA VAL A 22 -15.15 4.11 7.12
C VAL A 22 -16.58 3.78 6.70
N ALA A 23 -16.77 3.32 5.47
CA ALA A 23 -18.08 3.00 4.91
C ALA A 23 -18.65 1.65 5.40
N LEU A 24 -17.83 0.72 5.91
CA LEU A 24 -18.25 -0.65 6.24
C LEU A 24 -19.52 -0.74 7.09
N PRO A 25 -19.68 0.03 8.20
CA PRO A 25 -20.90 -0.01 8.99
C PRO A 25 -22.13 0.46 8.21
N SER A 26 -22.00 1.52 7.42
CA SER A 26 -23.09 2.06 6.58
C SER A 26 -23.49 1.08 5.48
N ILE A 27 -22.53 0.36 4.90
CA ILE A 27 -22.76 -0.70 3.90
C ILE A 27 -23.52 -1.87 4.55
N ALA A 28 -23.08 -2.32 5.75
CA ALA A 28 -23.74 -3.41 6.48
C ALA A 28 -25.22 -3.13 6.72
N LEU A 29 -25.51 -1.92 7.22
CA LEU A 29 -26.88 -1.47 7.47
C LEU A 29 -27.71 -1.35 6.19
N SER A 30 -27.16 -0.76 5.15
CA SER A 30 -27.87 -0.51 3.88
C SER A 30 -28.18 -1.79 3.08
N LEU A 31 -27.25 -2.76 3.10
CA LEU A 31 -27.40 -4.03 2.37
C LEU A 31 -28.00 -5.15 3.23
N HIS A 32 -28.33 -4.85 4.50
CA HIS A 32 -28.89 -5.81 5.46
C HIS A 32 -28.04 -7.09 5.63
N VAL A 33 -26.70 -6.91 5.72
CA VAL A 33 -25.72 -8.00 5.89
C VAL A 33 -24.97 -7.88 7.21
N GLU A 34 -24.39 -9.00 7.66
CA GLU A 34 -23.54 -9.00 8.84
C GLU A 34 -22.29 -8.12 8.65
N ALA A 35 -21.92 -7.38 9.69
CA ALA A 35 -20.76 -6.49 9.67
C ALA A 35 -19.46 -7.22 9.28
N GLY A 36 -19.29 -8.48 9.74
CA GLY A 36 -18.14 -9.31 9.38
C GLY A 36 -18.01 -9.58 7.88
N SER A 37 -19.14 -9.75 7.20
CA SER A 37 -19.14 -9.99 5.74
C SER A 37 -18.70 -8.78 4.94
N THR A 38 -18.91 -7.56 5.45
CA THR A 38 -18.52 -6.32 4.74
C THR A 38 -17.00 -6.13 4.68
N VAL A 39 -16.23 -6.80 5.53
CA VAL A 39 -14.76 -6.78 5.49
C VAL A 39 -14.24 -7.21 4.11
N TRP A 40 -14.96 -8.10 3.42
CA TRP A 40 -14.61 -8.53 2.06
C TRP A 40 -14.60 -7.38 1.03
N VAL A 41 -15.31 -6.28 1.28
CA VAL A 41 -15.25 -5.06 0.43
C VAL A 41 -13.84 -4.47 0.38
N VAL A 42 -13.13 -4.49 1.51
CA VAL A 42 -11.74 -4.01 1.60
C VAL A 42 -10.76 -5.10 1.21
N SER A 43 -10.98 -6.33 1.69
CA SER A 43 -10.10 -7.46 1.47
C SER A 43 -9.97 -7.85 0.00
N ALA A 44 -11.09 -7.87 -0.75
CA ALA A 44 -11.09 -8.18 -2.19
C ALA A 44 -10.29 -7.14 -2.99
N TYR A 45 -10.42 -5.87 -2.65
CA TYR A 45 -9.62 -4.79 -3.26
C TYR A 45 -8.13 -4.98 -3.01
N GLN A 46 -7.72 -5.21 -1.76
CA GLN A 46 -6.31 -5.39 -1.40
C GLN A 46 -5.70 -6.62 -2.05
N LEU A 47 -6.45 -7.74 -2.08
CA LEU A 47 -6.04 -8.96 -2.77
C LEU A 47 -5.82 -8.70 -4.27
N ALA A 48 -6.78 -8.03 -4.92
CA ALA A 48 -6.68 -7.71 -6.34
C ALA A 48 -5.48 -6.80 -6.65
N VAL A 49 -5.20 -5.80 -5.79
CA VAL A 49 -3.99 -4.97 -5.92
C VAL A 49 -2.72 -5.83 -5.87
N LEU A 50 -2.60 -6.73 -4.89
CA LEU A 50 -1.45 -7.63 -4.75
C LEU A 50 -1.27 -8.52 -5.99
N VAL A 51 -2.35 -9.13 -6.45
CA VAL A 51 -2.36 -9.99 -7.65
C VAL A 51 -1.91 -9.23 -8.89
N ALA A 52 -2.33 -7.96 -9.04
CA ALA A 52 -2.10 -7.16 -10.24
C ALA A 52 -0.72 -6.49 -10.28
N LEU A 53 -0.11 -6.16 -9.13
CA LEU A 53 1.11 -5.34 -9.07
C LEU A 53 2.23 -5.86 -9.98
N LEU A 54 2.67 -7.10 -9.76
CA LEU A 54 3.79 -7.68 -10.51
C LEU A 54 3.45 -7.91 -11.99
N PRO A 55 2.30 -8.53 -12.33
CA PRO A 55 1.89 -8.66 -13.73
C PRO A 55 1.76 -7.34 -14.47
N CYS A 56 1.16 -6.31 -13.84
CA CYS A 56 1.00 -5.00 -14.47
C CYS A 56 2.34 -4.30 -14.69
N GLY A 57 3.32 -4.50 -13.79
CA GLY A 57 4.69 -4.05 -13.99
C GLY A 57 5.31 -4.65 -15.26
N ALA A 58 5.20 -5.98 -15.43
CA ALA A 58 5.67 -6.68 -16.61
C ALA A 58 4.89 -6.27 -17.88
N LEU A 59 3.57 -6.16 -17.81
CA LEU A 59 2.74 -5.68 -18.93
C LEU A 59 3.13 -4.25 -19.36
N GLY A 60 3.46 -3.38 -18.39
CA GLY A 60 3.95 -2.02 -18.67
C GLY A 60 5.27 -2.00 -19.44
N GLU A 61 6.16 -2.95 -19.15
CA GLU A 61 7.42 -3.13 -19.90
C GLU A 61 7.20 -3.70 -21.32
N ILE A 62 6.20 -4.58 -21.46
CA ILE A 62 5.89 -5.24 -22.74
C ILE A 62 5.09 -4.31 -23.68
N TYR A 63 4.01 -3.71 -23.19
CA TYR A 63 3.06 -2.94 -23.99
C TYR A 63 3.20 -1.42 -23.86
N GLY A 64 4.11 -0.98 -23.00
CA GLY A 64 4.36 0.42 -22.69
C GLY A 64 3.58 0.92 -21.48
N ALA A 65 4.28 1.58 -20.56
CA ALA A 65 3.76 2.02 -19.26
C ALA A 65 2.50 2.88 -19.37
N ARG A 66 2.49 3.85 -20.31
CA ARG A 66 1.34 4.75 -20.51
C ARG A 66 0.07 3.99 -20.86
N ARG A 67 0.13 3.04 -21.80
CA ARG A 67 -1.05 2.31 -22.28
C ARG A 67 -1.64 1.47 -21.15
N VAL A 68 -0.82 0.68 -20.47
CA VAL A 68 -1.28 -0.20 -19.36
C VAL A 68 -1.76 0.63 -18.18
N PHE A 69 -1.11 1.75 -17.87
CA PHE A 69 -1.56 2.69 -16.83
C PHE A 69 -2.95 3.25 -17.13
N LEU A 70 -3.20 3.73 -18.35
CA LEU A 70 -4.52 4.27 -18.73
C LEU A 70 -5.61 3.20 -18.75
N ILE A 71 -5.30 1.97 -19.17
CA ILE A 71 -6.21 0.81 -19.02
C ILE A 71 -6.53 0.57 -17.55
N GLY A 72 -5.52 0.64 -16.66
CA GLY A 72 -5.71 0.55 -15.21
C GLY A 72 -6.63 1.64 -14.67
N VAL A 73 -6.44 2.89 -15.09
CA VAL A 73 -7.31 4.01 -14.69
C VAL A 73 -8.74 3.81 -15.21
N ALA A 74 -8.91 3.37 -16.46
CA ALA A 74 -10.22 3.10 -17.04
C ALA A 74 -10.95 1.98 -16.28
N LEU A 75 -10.25 0.88 -15.97
CA LEU A 75 -10.79 -0.22 -15.18
C LEU A 75 -11.17 0.24 -13.76
N PHE A 76 -10.30 1.00 -13.09
CA PHE A 76 -10.55 1.56 -11.77
C PHE A 76 -11.79 2.45 -11.77
N THR A 77 -11.91 3.33 -12.77
CA THR A 77 -13.04 4.28 -12.89
C THR A 77 -14.35 3.56 -13.18
N ALA A 78 -14.35 2.60 -14.12
CA ALA A 78 -15.53 1.79 -14.45
C ALA A 78 -15.98 0.93 -13.26
N ALA A 79 -15.02 0.31 -12.55
CA ALA A 79 -15.30 -0.47 -11.36
C ALA A 79 -15.78 0.41 -10.19
N SER A 80 -15.31 1.66 -10.07
CA SER A 80 -15.84 2.63 -9.10
C SER A 80 -17.31 2.94 -9.38
N ALA A 81 -17.68 3.09 -10.65
CA ALA A 81 -19.09 3.24 -11.03
C ALA A 81 -19.90 1.96 -10.68
N ALA A 82 -19.36 0.77 -10.96
CA ALA A 82 -20.01 -0.48 -10.57
C ALA A 82 -20.19 -0.60 -9.05
N CYS A 83 -19.21 -0.17 -8.24
CA CYS A 83 -19.35 -0.09 -6.78
C CYS A 83 -20.48 0.86 -6.34
N ALA A 84 -20.59 2.03 -7.00
CA ALA A 84 -21.63 3.02 -6.68
C ALA A 84 -23.05 2.54 -7.03
N PHE A 85 -23.20 1.64 -8.00
CA PHE A 85 -24.48 1.05 -8.41
C PHE A 85 -24.72 -0.37 -7.86
N ALA A 86 -23.87 -0.87 -6.97
CA ALA A 86 -24.01 -2.20 -6.42
C ALA A 86 -25.24 -2.30 -5.51
N GLY A 87 -26.18 -3.20 -5.85
CA GLY A 87 -27.40 -3.45 -5.07
C GLY A 87 -27.26 -4.54 -4.03
N ASP A 88 -26.19 -5.32 -4.07
CA ASP A 88 -25.90 -6.40 -3.12
C ASP A 88 -24.39 -6.49 -2.80
N LEU A 89 -24.04 -7.21 -1.71
CA LEU A 89 -22.67 -7.36 -1.25
C LEU A 89 -21.79 -8.10 -2.26
N SER A 90 -22.31 -9.11 -2.93
CA SER A 90 -21.52 -9.94 -3.86
C SER A 90 -21.07 -9.12 -5.07
N LEU A 91 -21.98 -8.33 -5.65
CA LEU A 91 -21.67 -7.41 -6.74
C LEU A 91 -20.67 -6.33 -6.29
N LEU A 92 -20.84 -5.78 -5.06
CA LEU A 92 -19.90 -4.80 -4.50
C LEU A 92 -18.50 -5.40 -4.34
N VAL A 93 -18.38 -6.62 -3.78
CA VAL A 93 -17.10 -7.31 -3.62
C VAL A 93 -16.43 -7.59 -4.95
N LEU A 94 -17.20 -8.04 -5.97
CA LEU A 94 -16.70 -8.27 -7.31
C LEU A 94 -16.21 -6.97 -7.98
N ALA A 95 -16.98 -5.90 -7.85
CA ALA A 95 -16.62 -4.57 -8.35
C ALA A 95 -15.36 -4.04 -7.64
N ARG A 96 -15.24 -4.25 -6.33
CA ARG A 96 -14.04 -3.92 -5.55
C ARG A 96 -12.81 -4.71 -6.00
N PHE A 97 -12.98 -5.99 -6.32
CA PHE A 97 -11.91 -6.80 -6.88
C PHE A 97 -11.44 -6.23 -8.24
N ALA A 98 -12.37 -5.92 -9.15
CA ALA A 98 -12.05 -5.28 -10.44
C ALA A 98 -11.37 -3.92 -10.26
N GLN A 99 -11.83 -3.11 -9.31
CA GLN A 99 -11.24 -1.81 -8.96
C GLN A 99 -9.81 -1.98 -8.43
N GLY A 100 -9.55 -2.99 -7.59
CA GLY A 100 -8.23 -3.34 -7.09
C GLY A 100 -7.24 -3.73 -8.19
N LEU A 101 -7.68 -4.46 -9.23
CA LEU A 101 -6.84 -4.76 -10.40
C LEU A 101 -6.40 -3.47 -11.11
N GLY A 102 -7.32 -2.51 -11.29
CA GLY A 102 -7.01 -1.19 -11.85
C GLY A 102 -6.03 -0.39 -10.97
N ALA A 103 -6.25 -0.40 -9.66
CA ALA A 103 -5.37 0.25 -8.68
C ALA A 103 -3.95 -0.34 -8.71
N GLY A 104 -3.82 -1.67 -8.81
CA GLY A 104 -2.53 -2.36 -8.94
C GLY A 104 -1.75 -1.92 -10.18
N ALA A 105 -2.43 -1.76 -11.32
CA ALA A 105 -1.81 -1.23 -12.54
C ALA A 105 -1.36 0.23 -12.38
N ILE A 106 -2.17 1.08 -11.76
CA ILE A 106 -1.82 2.48 -11.48
C ILE A 106 -0.57 2.54 -10.59
N MET A 107 -0.55 1.79 -9.49
CA MET A 107 0.54 1.79 -8.53
C MET A 107 1.85 1.23 -9.10
N ALA A 108 1.78 0.10 -9.82
CA ALA A 108 2.96 -0.53 -10.42
C ALA A 108 3.65 0.40 -11.42
N LEU A 109 2.86 1.15 -12.20
CA LEU A 109 3.36 1.93 -13.33
C LEU A 109 3.57 3.42 -13.04
N ALA A 110 3.11 3.91 -11.89
CA ALA A 110 3.33 5.30 -11.47
C ALA A 110 4.81 5.67 -11.50
N MET A 111 5.67 4.84 -10.89
CA MET A 111 7.13 5.08 -10.85
C MET A 111 7.80 4.95 -12.22
N MET A 112 7.34 4.06 -13.08
CA MET A 112 7.84 3.92 -14.44
C MET A 112 7.49 5.17 -15.29
N ASN A 113 6.26 5.65 -15.16
CA ASN A 113 5.82 6.89 -15.84
C ASN A 113 6.57 8.12 -15.30
N LEU A 114 6.79 8.23 -13.97
CA LEU A 114 7.61 9.30 -13.39
C LEU A 114 9.04 9.28 -13.93
N ARG A 115 9.66 8.10 -13.96
CA ARG A 115 11.05 7.94 -14.44
C ARG A 115 11.20 8.26 -15.92
N SER A 116 10.16 8.05 -16.73
CA SER A 116 10.17 8.40 -18.16
C SER A 116 9.98 9.90 -18.42
N ALA A 117 9.28 10.57 -17.51
CA ALA A 117 8.93 11.98 -17.65
C ALA A 117 9.97 12.95 -17.07
N LEU A 118 10.93 12.45 -16.26
CA LEU A 118 11.82 13.31 -15.46
C LEU A 118 13.30 12.98 -15.62
N PRO A 119 14.17 13.99 -15.58
CA PRO A 119 15.60 13.78 -15.44
C PRO A 119 15.92 13.21 -14.05
N GLN A 120 17.04 12.47 -13.97
CA GLN A 120 17.40 11.69 -12.78
C GLN A 120 17.53 12.51 -11.49
N HIS A 121 18.02 13.76 -11.60
CA HIS A 121 18.18 14.65 -10.43
C HIS A 121 16.86 15.12 -9.83
N MET A 122 15.76 15.12 -10.59
CA MET A 122 14.43 15.50 -10.12
C MET A 122 13.63 14.33 -9.52
N LEU A 123 14.08 13.08 -9.73
CA LEU A 123 13.35 11.90 -9.24
C LEU A 123 13.23 11.88 -7.72
N GLY A 124 14.31 12.17 -6.98
CA GLY A 124 14.28 12.20 -5.51
C GLY A 124 13.22 13.17 -4.94
N PRO A 125 13.26 14.47 -5.30
CA PRO A 125 12.24 15.43 -4.89
C PRO A 125 10.80 15.00 -5.25
N ILE A 126 10.59 14.49 -6.46
CA ILE A 126 9.23 14.09 -6.89
C ILE A 126 8.74 12.81 -6.20
N ILE A 127 9.62 11.85 -5.93
CA ILE A 127 9.27 10.69 -5.08
C ILE A 127 8.88 11.16 -3.68
N GLY A 128 9.57 12.16 -3.12
CA GLY A 128 9.22 12.78 -1.84
C GLY A 128 7.85 13.47 -1.87
N ILE A 129 7.55 14.21 -2.94
CA ILE A 129 6.23 14.82 -3.15
C ILE A 129 5.14 13.73 -3.27
N ASN A 130 5.41 12.65 -4.00
CA ASN A 130 4.48 11.52 -4.09
C ASN A 130 4.23 10.87 -2.73
N ALA A 131 5.26 10.69 -1.91
CA ALA A 131 5.11 10.18 -0.55
C ALA A 131 4.29 11.13 0.35
N MET A 132 4.52 12.45 0.23
CA MET A 132 3.73 13.48 0.91
C MET A 132 2.25 13.41 0.51
N VAL A 133 1.96 13.33 -0.79
CA VAL A 133 0.60 13.24 -1.33
C VAL A 133 -0.09 11.98 -0.81
N ILE A 134 0.58 10.84 -0.81
CA ILE A 134 0.06 9.58 -0.25
C ILE A 134 -0.27 9.74 1.24
N ALA A 135 0.64 10.33 2.04
CA ALA A 135 0.44 10.52 3.47
C ALA A 135 -0.75 11.45 3.77
N ILE A 136 -0.86 12.57 3.04
CA ILE A 136 -2.00 13.50 3.18
C ILE A 136 -3.32 12.83 2.80
N SER A 137 -3.33 12.09 1.67
CA SER A 137 -4.53 11.38 1.21
C SER A 137 -4.99 10.31 2.20
N SER A 138 -4.05 9.55 2.79
CA SER A 138 -4.36 8.57 3.83
C SER A 138 -4.93 9.22 5.09
N ALA A 139 -4.36 10.35 5.53
CA ALA A 139 -4.82 11.07 6.72
C ALA A 139 -6.19 11.75 6.51
N ALA A 140 -6.42 12.30 5.31
CA ALA A 140 -7.65 12.99 4.96
C ALA A 140 -8.82 12.02 4.69
N GLY A 141 -8.52 10.76 4.30
CA GLY A 141 -9.52 9.78 3.89
C GLY A 141 -10.69 9.62 4.85
N PRO A 142 -10.47 9.32 6.14
CA PRO A 142 -11.56 9.18 7.11
C PRO A 142 -12.39 10.45 7.27
N GLY A 143 -11.77 11.63 7.28
CA GLY A 143 -12.45 12.91 7.37
C GLY A 143 -13.35 13.19 6.16
N ILE A 144 -12.82 12.94 4.95
CA ILE A 144 -13.58 13.08 3.70
C ILE A 144 -14.74 12.08 3.66
N ALA A 145 -14.50 10.80 4.07
CA ALA A 145 -15.55 9.80 4.16
C ALA A 145 -16.66 10.22 5.10
N GLY A 146 -16.32 10.69 6.32
CA GLY A 146 -17.28 11.19 7.29
C GLY A 146 -18.09 12.37 6.77
N ALA A 147 -17.44 13.34 6.10
CA ALA A 147 -18.11 14.49 5.51
C ALA A 147 -19.08 14.07 4.38
N ILE A 148 -18.73 13.13 3.53
CA ILE A 148 -19.62 12.61 2.48
C ILE A 148 -20.80 11.87 3.12
N LEU A 149 -20.56 10.99 4.09
CA LEU A 149 -21.60 10.20 4.76
C LEU A 149 -22.54 11.03 5.61
N SER A 150 -22.14 12.24 6.05
CA SER A 150 -23.01 13.14 6.80
C SER A 150 -24.12 13.79 5.95
N VAL A 151 -23.95 13.87 4.63
CA VAL A 151 -24.87 14.53 3.70
C VAL A 151 -25.42 13.58 2.62
N THR A 152 -24.82 12.40 2.44
CA THR A 152 -25.19 11.43 1.39
C THR A 152 -25.07 9.98 1.89
N THR A 153 -25.20 9.02 0.98
CA THR A 153 -25.11 7.58 1.23
C THR A 153 -23.77 7.02 0.77
N TRP A 154 -23.39 5.81 1.24
CA TRP A 154 -22.12 5.17 0.95
C TRP A 154 -21.75 5.03 -0.54
N PRO A 155 -22.66 4.86 -1.52
CA PRO A 155 -22.31 4.81 -2.94
C PRO A 155 -21.56 6.02 -3.45
N TRP A 156 -21.82 7.21 -2.90
CA TRP A 156 -21.13 8.44 -3.27
C TRP A 156 -19.63 8.42 -2.95
N LEU A 157 -19.21 7.61 -1.96
CA LEU A 157 -17.79 7.42 -1.65
C LEU A 157 -17.01 6.81 -2.82
N PHE A 158 -17.65 5.97 -3.62
CA PHE A 158 -17.07 5.41 -4.84
C PHE A 158 -17.30 6.31 -6.06
N ALA A 159 -18.46 6.99 -6.12
CA ALA A 159 -18.81 7.89 -7.23
C ALA A 159 -17.81 9.08 -7.36
N VAL A 160 -17.24 9.57 -6.26
CA VAL A 160 -16.21 10.64 -6.26
C VAL A 160 -14.99 10.27 -7.11
N ASN A 161 -14.66 8.99 -7.25
CA ASN A 161 -13.55 8.52 -8.06
C ASN A 161 -13.80 8.70 -9.56
N ILE A 162 -15.08 8.74 -10.01
CA ILE A 162 -15.43 8.78 -11.45
C ILE A 162 -14.94 10.07 -12.13
N PRO A 163 -15.28 11.28 -11.65
CA PRO A 163 -14.83 12.52 -12.30
C PRO A 163 -13.29 12.63 -12.29
N LEU A 164 -12.64 12.23 -11.21
CA LEU A 164 -11.17 12.27 -11.13
C LEU A 164 -10.53 11.28 -12.12
N GLY A 165 -11.07 10.07 -12.23
CA GLY A 165 -10.60 9.08 -13.20
C GLY A 165 -10.79 9.54 -14.65
N ILE A 166 -11.92 10.17 -14.97
CA ILE A 166 -12.20 10.75 -16.30
C ILE A 166 -11.18 11.85 -16.62
N ILE A 167 -10.87 12.74 -15.68
CA ILE A 167 -9.85 13.79 -15.85
C ILE A 167 -8.51 13.16 -16.22
N VAL A 168 -8.08 12.10 -15.51
CA VAL A 168 -6.83 11.40 -15.81
C VAL A 168 -6.86 10.75 -17.18
N LEU A 169 -7.96 10.12 -17.58
CA LEU A 169 -8.10 9.48 -18.90
C LEU A 169 -8.03 10.49 -20.03
N LEU A 170 -8.79 11.59 -19.96
CA LEU A 170 -8.81 12.64 -20.98
C LEU A 170 -7.44 13.32 -21.12
N SER A 171 -6.73 13.47 -20.00
CA SER A 171 -5.40 14.07 -19.97
C SER A 171 -4.27 13.05 -20.23
N GLY A 172 -4.57 11.80 -20.45
CA GLY A 172 -3.60 10.71 -20.66
C GLY A 172 -2.64 10.96 -21.84
N GLY A 173 -3.01 11.83 -22.79
CA GLY A 173 -2.16 12.29 -23.88
C GLY A 173 -0.86 12.93 -23.44
N LEU A 174 -0.84 13.52 -22.24
CA LEU A 174 0.32 14.22 -21.66
C LEU A 174 1.40 13.29 -21.10
N LEU A 175 1.08 11.99 -20.89
CA LEU A 175 2.06 11.01 -20.45
C LEU A 175 2.99 10.63 -21.61
N GLY A 176 4.29 10.54 -21.31
CA GLY A 176 5.32 10.17 -22.29
C GLY A 176 5.05 8.79 -22.91
N LYS A 177 5.25 8.67 -24.23
CA LYS A 177 5.19 7.36 -24.88
C LYS A 177 6.49 6.62 -24.60
N MET A 178 6.42 5.49 -23.90
CA MET A 178 7.49 4.50 -23.86
C MET A 178 7.17 3.38 -24.84
N GLN A 179 8.13 3.04 -25.68
CA GLN A 179 8.03 1.86 -26.54
C GLN A 179 8.14 0.62 -25.67
N GLY A 180 7.18 -0.28 -25.82
CA GLY A 180 7.24 -1.60 -25.19
C GLY A 180 8.28 -2.51 -25.83
N THR A 181 8.58 -3.61 -25.15
CA THR A 181 9.44 -4.67 -25.68
C THR A 181 8.57 -5.75 -26.33
N ASN A 182 9.04 -6.35 -27.43
CA ASN A 182 8.30 -7.43 -28.13
C ASN A 182 8.36 -8.79 -27.39
N ARG A 183 8.24 -8.77 -26.06
CA ARG A 183 8.28 -9.98 -25.23
C ARG A 183 6.88 -10.55 -25.05
N LYS A 184 6.78 -11.88 -24.92
CA LYS A 184 5.52 -12.55 -24.60
C LYS A 184 5.39 -12.78 -23.11
N LEU A 185 4.24 -12.47 -22.55
CA LEU A 185 3.92 -12.78 -21.15
C LEU A 185 3.72 -14.31 -21.02
N ASN A 186 4.37 -14.90 -20.01
CA ASN A 186 4.15 -16.30 -19.69
C ASN A 186 2.84 -16.47 -18.89
N THR A 187 1.81 -17.00 -19.54
CA THR A 187 0.49 -17.22 -18.91
C THR A 187 0.54 -18.18 -17.72
N LYS A 188 1.41 -19.20 -17.76
CA LYS A 188 1.59 -20.12 -16.62
C LYS A 188 2.19 -19.41 -15.42
N ALA A 189 3.14 -18.51 -15.65
CA ALA A 189 3.72 -17.68 -14.61
C ALA A 189 2.70 -16.69 -14.02
N LEU A 190 1.84 -16.11 -14.87
CA LEU A 190 0.73 -15.27 -14.43
C LEU A 190 -0.25 -16.02 -13.52
N LEU A 191 -0.66 -17.22 -13.91
CA LEU A 191 -1.53 -18.08 -13.09
C LEU A 191 -0.87 -18.45 -11.76
N ALA A 192 0.41 -18.84 -11.78
CA ALA A 192 1.16 -19.16 -10.57
C ALA A 192 1.25 -17.95 -9.61
N ASN A 193 1.52 -16.74 -10.14
CA ASN A 193 1.52 -15.50 -9.35
C ASN A 193 0.16 -15.21 -8.72
N THR A 194 -0.91 -15.33 -9.50
CA THR A 194 -2.28 -15.10 -9.03
C THR A 194 -2.65 -16.10 -7.93
N SER A 195 -2.42 -17.40 -8.17
CA SER A 195 -2.68 -18.45 -7.19
C SER A 195 -1.87 -18.27 -5.92
N MET A 196 -0.59 -17.88 -6.04
CA MET A 196 0.29 -17.60 -4.90
C MET A 196 -0.32 -16.55 -3.96
N PHE A 197 -0.73 -15.40 -4.50
CA PHE A 197 -1.27 -14.32 -3.68
C PHE A 197 -2.66 -14.64 -3.11
N ILE A 198 -3.52 -15.31 -3.88
CA ILE A 198 -4.84 -15.75 -3.40
C ILE A 198 -4.67 -16.74 -2.23
N LEU A 199 -3.85 -17.76 -2.40
CA LEU A 199 -3.58 -18.76 -1.36
C LEU A 199 -2.92 -18.15 -0.13
N PHE A 200 -1.99 -17.22 -0.33
CA PHE A 200 -1.36 -16.48 0.77
C PHE A 200 -2.40 -15.68 1.56
N PHE A 201 -3.23 -14.90 0.86
CA PHE A 201 -4.24 -14.06 1.49
C PHE A 201 -5.32 -14.88 2.22
N CYS A 202 -5.86 -15.92 1.57
CA CYS A 202 -6.83 -16.82 2.22
C CYS A 202 -6.22 -17.61 3.39
N GLY A 203 -4.94 -17.96 3.28
CA GLY A 203 -4.22 -18.63 4.36
C GLY A 203 -4.03 -17.73 5.57
N THR A 204 -3.68 -16.47 5.36
CA THR A 204 -3.51 -15.48 6.44
C THR A 204 -4.82 -15.12 7.11
N ASP A 205 -5.91 -15.02 6.36
CA ASP A 205 -7.26 -14.76 6.89
C ASP A 205 -7.72 -15.91 7.82
N ARG A 206 -7.38 -17.15 7.46
CA ARG A 206 -7.78 -18.34 8.22
C ARG A 206 -6.84 -18.71 9.38
N ILE A 207 -5.65 -18.14 9.46
CA ILE A 207 -4.63 -18.58 10.44
C ILE A 207 -5.12 -18.42 11.89
N ALA A 208 -5.89 -17.38 12.17
CA ALA A 208 -6.42 -17.10 13.51
C ALA A 208 -7.61 -17.98 13.89
N THR A 209 -8.46 -18.40 12.92
CA THR A 209 -9.70 -19.14 13.16
C THR A 209 -9.54 -20.65 12.96
N ALA A 210 -8.69 -21.05 12.01
CA ALA A 210 -8.44 -22.45 11.64
C ALA A 210 -6.95 -22.64 11.27
N PRO A 211 -6.03 -22.70 12.27
CA PRO A 211 -4.58 -22.67 12.05
C PRO A 211 -4.06 -23.73 11.08
N ALA A 212 -4.59 -24.97 11.17
CA ALA A 212 -4.15 -26.06 10.28
C ALA A 212 -4.48 -25.78 8.81
N SER A 213 -5.71 -25.34 8.50
CA SER A 213 -6.10 -25.00 7.12
C SER A 213 -5.38 -23.74 6.63
N GLY A 214 -5.17 -22.74 7.49
CA GLY A 214 -4.37 -21.54 7.18
C GLY A 214 -2.94 -21.91 6.81
N ALA A 215 -2.29 -22.77 7.61
CA ALA A 215 -0.93 -23.25 7.35
C ALA A 215 -0.82 -24.02 6.02
N VAL A 216 -1.80 -24.88 5.70
CA VAL A 216 -1.84 -25.60 4.41
C VAL A 216 -1.94 -24.63 3.23
N LEU A 217 -2.80 -23.62 3.31
CA LEU A 217 -2.92 -22.61 2.25
C LEU A 217 -1.64 -21.79 2.09
N ILE A 218 -0.98 -21.41 3.19
CA ILE A 218 0.32 -20.71 3.13
C ILE A 218 1.39 -21.63 2.52
N ALA A 219 1.44 -22.90 2.90
CA ALA A 219 2.37 -23.86 2.29
C ALA A 219 2.12 -24.04 0.78
N ALA A 220 0.85 -24.11 0.36
CA ALA A 220 0.48 -24.14 -1.05
C ALA A 220 0.87 -22.84 -1.79
N SER A 221 0.75 -21.69 -1.14
CA SER A 221 1.26 -20.41 -1.68
C SER A 221 2.77 -20.44 -1.90
N VAL A 222 3.54 -20.97 -0.95
CA VAL A 222 5.00 -21.15 -1.08
C VAL A 222 5.32 -22.11 -2.23
N ALA A 223 4.55 -23.19 -2.39
CA ALA A 223 4.71 -24.10 -3.55
C ALA A 223 4.46 -23.37 -4.87
N CYS A 224 3.41 -22.54 -4.97
CA CYS A 224 3.16 -21.71 -6.15
C CYS A 224 4.30 -20.71 -6.41
N LEU A 225 4.91 -20.13 -5.37
CA LEU A 225 6.10 -19.27 -5.50
C LEU A 225 7.27 -20.05 -6.10
N VAL A 226 7.55 -21.26 -5.59
CA VAL A 226 8.62 -22.11 -6.12
C VAL A 226 8.37 -22.47 -7.58
N ILE A 227 7.12 -22.82 -7.93
CA ILE A 227 6.72 -23.09 -9.32
C ILE A 227 6.95 -21.85 -10.20
N LEU A 228 6.52 -20.68 -9.74
CA LEU A 228 6.70 -19.42 -10.45
C LEU A 228 8.18 -19.13 -10.71
N LEU A 229 9.03 -19.25 -9.68
CA LEU A 229 10.47 -19.05 -9.80
C LEU A 229 11.12 -20.04 -10.78
N ARG A 230 10.66 -21.31 -10.81
CA ARG A 230 11.14 -22.31 -11.77
C ARG A 230 10.70 -22.03 -13.20
N LEU A 231 9.43 -21.60 -13.38
CA LEU A 231 8.90 -21.26 -14.71
C LEU A 231 9.61 -20.07 -15.35
N GLU A 232 10.12 -19.16 -14.53
CA GLU A 232 10.74 -17.91 -14.98
C GLU A 232 12.27 -17.89 -14.86
N ARG A 233 12.88 -19.00 -14.44
CA ARG A 233 14.34 -19.10 -14.22
C ARG A 233 15.17 -18.66 -15.42
N ASN A 234 14.68 -18.93 -16.63
CA ASN A 234 15.36 -18.61 -17.90
C ASN A 234 14.69 -17.43 -18.63
N SER A 235 13.85 -16.66 -17.94
CA SER A 235 13.21 -15.50 -18.54
C SER A 235 14.11 -14.27 -18.41
N ASP A 236 14.28 -13.53 -19.49
CA ASP A 236 15.04 -12.25 -19.49
C ASP A 236 14.34 -11.15 -18.69
N ALA A 237 13.05 -11.30 -18.42
CA ALA A 237 12.27 -10.34 -17.65
C ALA A 237 11.18 -11.08 -16.85
N PRO A 238 11.57 -11.72 -15.75
CA PRO A 238 10.63 -12.45 -14.91
C PRO A 238 9.62 -11.51 -14.25
N ILE A 239 8.39 -12.02 -13.97
CA ILE A 239 7.32 -11.30 -13.25
C ILE A 239 7.81 -10.93 -11.86
N ILE A 240 8.36 -11.91 -11.11
CA ILE A 240 9.14 -11.60 -9.90
C ILE A 240 10.53 -11.19 -10.36
N PRO A 241 10.97 -9.96 -10.12
CA PRO A 241 12.23 -9.45 -10.68
C PRO A 241 13.45 -10.05 -9.96
N THR A 242 13.67 -11.35 -10.15
CA THR A 242 14.83 -12.08 -9.60
C THR A 242 16.14 -11.55 -10.14
N ASP A 243 16.15 -11.04 -11.37
CA ASP A 243 17.23 -10.31 -12.00
C ASP A 243 17.63 -9.07 -11.19
N LEU A 244 16.66 -8.30 -10.72
CA LEU A 244 16.89 -7.12 -9.88
C LEU A 244 17.26 -7.49 -8.45
N LEU A 245 16.66 -8.57 -7.90
CA LEU A 245 16.97 -9.08 -6.56
C LEU A 245 18.41 -9.65 -6.46
N ALA A 246 19.04 -10.00 -7.57
CA ALA A 246 20.46 -10.36 -7.61
C ALA A 246 21.36 -9.18 -7.21
N ALA A 247 20.94 -7.92 -7.50
CA ALA A 247 21.68 -6.73 -7.09
C ALA A 247 21.53 -6.49 -5.58
N PRO A 248 22.65 -6.44 -4.80
CA PRO A 248 22.55 -6.31 -3.33
C PRO A 248 21.79 -5.08 -2.86
N ALA A 249 21.96 -3.94 -3.52
CA ALA A 249 21.28 -2.69 -3.16
C ALA A 249 19.76 -2.80 -3.31
N PHE A 250 19.28 -3.43 -4.39
CA PHE A 250 17.85 -3.65 -4.63
C PHE A 250 17.28 -4.63 -3.60
N ARG A 251 17.96 -5.76 -3.39
CA ARG A 251 17.55 -6.80 -2.44
C ARG A 251 17.43 -6.24 -1.01
N VAL A 252 18.45 -5.51 -0.53
CA VAL A 252 18.43 -4.89 0.79
C VAL A 252 17.29 -3.87 0.90
N ALA A 253 17.04 -3.06 -0.13
CA ALA A 253 15.95 -2.10 -0.14
C ALA A 253 14.57 -2.77 -0.10
N VAL A 254 14.39 -3.92 -0.76
CA VAL A 254 13.13 -4.72 -0.68
C VAL A 254 12.93 -5.26 0.73
N ILE A 255 13.96 -5.89 1.32
CA ILE A 255 13.87 -6.44 2.69
C ILE A 255 13.56 -5.32 3.68
N ALA A 256 14.27 -4.20 3.59
CA ALA A 256 14.04 -3.03 4.44
C ALA A 256 12.62 -2.47 4.28
N SER A 257 12.06 -2.44 3.05
CA SER A 257 10.67 -2.07 2.82
C SER A 257 9.72 -3.02 3.56
N VAL A 258 9.85 -4.33 3.36
CA VAL A 258 8.97 -5.32 4.01
C VAL A 258 9.02 -5.17 5.53
N SER A 259 10.22 -5.06 6.13
CA SER A 259 10.40 -4.92 7.58
C SER A 259 9.79 -3.61 8.11
N CYS A 260 10.05 -2.49 7.43
CA CYS A 260 9.55 -1.19 7.85
C CYS A 260 8.03 -1.09 7.77
N PHE A 261 7.41 -1.59 6.69
CA PHE A 261 5.95 -1.61 6.54
C PHE A 261 5.28 -2.63 7.47
N CYS A 262 5.97 -3.71 7.82
CA CYS A 262 5.52 -4.67 8.84
C CYS A 262 5.44 -3.99 10.21
N GLY A 263 6.50 -3.33 10.66
CA GLY A 263 6.52 -2.59 11.92
C GLY A 263 5.51 -1.44 11.94
N GLN A 264 5.35 -0.71 10.82
CA GLN A 264 4.34 0.32 10.69
C GLN A 264 2.92 -0.24 10.89
N MET A 265 2.60 -1.37 10.25
CA MET A 265 1.26 -1.97 10.33
C MET A 265 0.97 -2.53 11.72
N LEU A 266 1.96 -3.18 12.35
CA LEU A 266 1.88 -3.59 13.76
C LEU A 266 1.48 -2.42 14.63
N SER A 267 2.20 -1.30 14.51
CA SER A 267 1.95 -0.09 15.29
C SER A 267 0.59 0.53 14.98
N TYR A 268 0.19 0.57 13.71
CA TYR A 268 -1.12 1.12 13.31
C TYR A 268 -2.31 0.32 13.85
N ILE A 269 -2.12 -0.96 14.14
CA ILE A 269 -3.13 -1.78 14.81
C ILE A 269 -3.01 -1.64 16.34
N ALA A 270 -1.79 -1.76 16.89
CA ALA A 270 -1.57 -1.76 18.35
C ALA A 270 -1.91 -0.42 19.02
N LEU A 271 -1.49 0.72 18.42
CA LEU A 271 -1.65 2.03 19.03
C LEU A 271 -3.11 2.45 19.27
N PRO A 272 -4.06 2.30 18.33
CA PRO A 272 -5.47 2.59 18.59
C PRO A 272 -6.06 1.71 19.70
N PHE A 273 -5.69 0.42 19.74
CA PHE A 273 -6.12 -0.48 20.82
C PHE A 273 -5.57 -0.02 22.17
N TYR A 274 -4.29 0.37 22.24
CA TYR A 274 -3.67 0.91 23.45
C TYR A 274 -4.40 2.17 23.94
N LEU A 275 -4.64 3.13 23.06
CA LEU A 275 -5.31 4.39 23.39
C LEU A 275 -6.74 4.17 23.88
N GLN A 276 -7.49 3.26 23.28
CA GLN A 276 -8.89 3.02 23.63
C GLN A 276 -9.03 2.11 24.86
N HIS A 277 -8.24 1.03 24.98
CA HIS A 277 -8.42 0.05 26.07
C HIS A 277 -7.57 0.39 27.32
N ARG A 278 -6.37 0.94 27.16
CA ARG A 278 -5.50 1.26 28.31
C ARG A 278 -5.73 2.67 28.82
N LEU A 279 -5.91 3.64 27.91
CA LEU A 279 -6.12 5.06 28.27
C LEU A 279 -7.60 5.47 28.25
N HIS A 280 -8.52 4.53 27.94
CA HIS A 280 -9.98 4.75 27.91
C HIS A 280 -10.39 5.96 27.03
N MET A 281 -9.62 6.24 25.96
CA MET A 281 -9.93 7.33 25.04
C MET A 281 -11.09 6.95 24.12
N THR A 282 -11.89 7.95 23.76
CA THR A 282 -12.92 7.77 22.72
C THR A 282 -12.25 7.47 21.36
N PRO A 283 -12.91 6.72 20.47
CA PRO A 283 -12.36 6.42 19.13
C PRO A 283 -11.94 7.67 18.35
N VAL A 284 -12.68 8.76 18.47
CA VAL A 284 -12.38 10.07 17.85
C VAL A 284 -11.07 10.64 18.38
N LEU A 285 -10.89 10.64 19.71
CA LEU A 285 -9.67 11.14 20.33
C LEU A 285 -8.47 10.26 19.98
N ALA A 286 -8.61 8.94 20.00
CA ALA A 286 -7.58 8.01 19.56
C ALA A 286 -7.15 8.27 18.11
N GLY A 287 -8.11 8.53 17.21
CA GLY A 287 -7.83 8.93 15.82
C GLY A 287 -7.03 10.23 15.73
N LEU A 288 -7.37 11.24 16.53
CA LEU A 288 -6.63 12.51 16.58
C LEU A 288 -5.19 12.32 17.07
N TYR A 289 -4.97 11.45 18.05
CA TYR A 289 -3.63 11.11 18.57
C TYR A 289 -2.77 10.33 17.56
N MET A 290 -3.39 9.68 16.58
CA MET A 290 -2.67 9.01 15.47
C MET A 290 -2.33 9.95 14.31
N MET A 291 -3.00 11.10 14.18
CA MET A 291 -2.77 12.07 13.09
C MET A 291 -1.34 12.63 12.99
N PRO A 292 -0.60 12.89 14.10
CA PRO A 292 0.76 13.42 14.01
C PRO A 292 1.71 12.57 13.17
N TRP A 293 1.54 11.25 13.13
CA TRP A 293 2.37 10.37 12.31
C TRP A 293 2.30 10.67 10.80
N PRO A 294 1.14 10.57 10.12
CA PRO A 294 1.07 10.87 8.69
C PRO A 294 1.39 12.34 8.38
N VAL A 295 1.10 13.27 9.29
CA VAL A 295 1.46 14.69 9.12
C VAL A 295 2.98 14.87 9.14
N ALA A 296 3.67 14.29 10.11
CA ALA A 296 5.13 14.33 10.18
C ALA A 296 5.78 13.66 8.95
N THR A 297 5.23 12.52 8.51
CA THR A 297 5.67 11.85 7.28
C THR A 297 5.50 12.75 6.06
N ALA A 298 4.36 13.42 5.92
CA ALA A 298 4.09 14.33 4.81
C ALA A 298 5.06 15.52 4.78
N ILE A 299 5.39 16.08 5.94
CA ILE A 299 6.32 17.20 6.06
C ILE A 299 7.73 16.78 5.67
N ILE A 300 8.24 15.67 6.21
CA ILE A 300 9.65 15.27 6.01
C ILE A 300 9.93 14.67 4.63
N ALA A 301 8.94 14.04 3.99
CA ALA A 301 9.15 13.29 2.74
C ALA A 301 9.77 14.12 1.59
N PRO A 302 9.33 15.37 1.28
CA PRO A 302 9.96 16.19 0.24
C PRO A 302 11.40 16.57 0.58
N PHE A 303 11.69 16.86 1.87
CA PHE A 303 13.04 17.18 2.34
C PHE A 303 13.96 15.97 2.24
N SER A 304 13.47 14.79 2.64
CA SER A 304 14.17 13.52 2.49
C SER A 304 14.53 13.23 1.04
N GLY A 305 13.60 13.50 0.10
CA GLY A 305 13.83 13.37 -1.34
C GLY A 305 14.93 14.28 -1.87
N ARG A 306 15.01 15.51 -1.37
CA ARG A 306 16.10 16.46 -1.72
C ARG A 306 17.43 16.05 -1.09
N LEU A 307 17.39 15.64 0.17
CA LEU A 307 18.57 15.22 0.93
C LEU A 307 19.23 13.98 0.33
N ALA A 308 18.43 13.07 -0.26
CA ALA A 308 18.92 11.89 -0.97
C ALA A 308 19.79 12.20 -2.20
N ASN A 309 19.86 13.45 -2.66
CA ASN A 309 20.80 13.90 -3.69
C ASN A 309 22.18 14.31 -3.12
N ARG A 310 22.26 14.61 -1.82
CA ARG A 310 23.48 15.13 -1.15
C ARG A 310 24.10 14.14 -0.18
N VAL A 311 23.29 13.28 0.42
CA VAL A 311 23.70 12.30 1.45
C VAL A 311 23.54 10.89 0.91
N LYS A 312 24.44 9.98 1.31
CA LYS A 312 24.33 8.55 0.96
C LYS A 312 22.98 8.00 1.43
N THR A 313 22.22 7.47 0.50
CA THR A 313 20.85 6.99 0.74
C THR A 313 20.75 5.94 1.85
N ALA A 314 21.80 5.10 2.01
CA ALA A 314 21.88 4.11 3.08
C ALA A 314 21.82 4.74 4.48
N TRP A 315 22.52 5.88 4.69
CA TRP A 315 22.48 6.60 5.97
C TRP A 315 21.10 7.18 6.27
N LEU A 316 20.43 7.72 5.24
CA LEU A 316 19.07 8.25 5.41
C LEU A 316 18.08 7.13 5.76
N CYS A 317 18.21 5.96 5.14
CA CYS A 317 17.39 4.80 5.47
C CYS A 317 17.68 4.29 6.90
N ALA A 318 18.95 4.21 7.29
CA ALA A 318 19.33 3.75 8.61
C ALA A 318 18.85 4.71 9.71
N THR A 319 19.09 6.02 9.55
CA THR A 319 18.63 7.03 10.52
C THR A 319 17.11 7.11 10.55
N GLY A 320 16.43 6.99 9.40
CA GLY A 320 14.98 6.96 9.32
C GLY A 320 14.40 5.74 10.05
N GLY A 321 14.95 4.55 9.84
CA GLY A 321 14.55 3.34 10.55
C GLY A 321 14.82 3.40 12.06
N ALA A 322 15.97 3.94 12.47
CA ALA A 322 16.27 4.16 13.88
C ALA A 322 15.31 5.15 14.56
N LEU A 323 15.01 6.27 13.89
CA LEU A 323 14.02 7.24 14.40
C LEU A 323 12.61 6.64 14.49
N LEU A 324 12.21 5.81 13.51
CA LEU A 324 10.95 5.08 13.59
C LEU A 324 10.90 4.21 14.84
N GLY A 325 11.95 3.39 15.07
CA GLY A 325 12.03 2.54 16.26
C GLY A 325 12.04 3.33 17.56
N VAL A 326 12.85 4.40 17.65
CA VAL A 326 12.90 5.27 18.85
C VAL A 326 11.54 5.94 19.09
N GLY A 327 10.88 6.44 18.04
CA GLY A 327 9.57 7.06 18.18
C GLY A 327 8.51 6.09 18.72
N LEU A 328 8.52 4.85 18.24
CA LEU A 328 7.65 3.78 18.74
C LEU A 328 7.96 3.41 20.19
N LEU A 329 9.25 3.27 20.54
CA LEU A 329 9.67 3.03 21.91
C LEU A 329 9.22 4.15 22.86
N VAL A 330 9.37 5.41 22.46
CA VAL A 330 8.87 6.56 23.23
C VAL A 330 7.36 6.47 23.40
N ALA A 331 6.60 6.17 22.35
CA ALA A 331 5.15 6.02 22.44
C ALA A 331 4.72 4.83 23.34
N ALA A 332 5.52 3.73 23.36
CA ALA A 332 5.25 2.53 24.14
C ALA A 332 5.58 2.69 25.63
N LEU A 333 6.75 3.28 25.92
CA LEU A 333 7.29 3.35 27.29
C LEU A 333 6.78 4.57 28.08
N CYS A 334 6.08 5.51 27.42
CA CYS A 334 5.53 6.66 28.11
C CYS A 334 4.39 6.24 29.04
N PRO A 335 4.48 6.64 30.33
CA PRO A 335 3.37 6.44 31.23
C PRO A 335 2.11 7.16 30.71
N PRO A 336 0.92 6.64 31.05
CA PRO A 336 -0.33 7.29 30.67
C PRO A 336 -0.39 8.70 31.29
N ASP A 337 0.01 9.69 30.48
CA ASP A 337 -0.08 11.11 30.83
C ASP A 337 -1.45 11.62 30.37
N PRO A 338 -2.25 12.26 31.23
CA PRO A 338 -3.52 12.89 30.86
C PRO A 338 -3.41 13.87 29.69
N ARG A 339 -2.23 14.41 29.44
CA ARG A 339 -1.95 15.32 28.33
C ARG A 339 -1.39 14.64 27.08
N GLY A 340 -0.95 13.39 27.19
CA GLY A 340 -0.45 12.57 26.07
C GLY A 340 0.73 13.16 25.29
N ILE A 341 1.44 14.15 25.82
CA ILE A 341 2.48 14.91 25.10
C ILE A 341 3.61 13.98 24.66
N ALA A 342 4.04 13.09 25.53
CA ALA A 342 5.12 12.17 25.22
C ALA A 342 4.73 11.14 24.14
N PHE A 343 3.48 10.66 24.17
CA PHE A 343 2.93 9.82 23.12
C PHE A 343 2.89 10.57 21.77
N LEU A 344 2.40 11.83 21.77
CA LEU A 344 2.39 12.65 20.55
C LEU A 344 3.80 12.88 20.00
N LEU A 345 4.78 13.16 20.86
CA LEU A 345 6.19 13.27 20.46
C LEU A 345 6.70 11.96 19.85
N GLY A 346 6.39 10.82 20.46
CA GLY A 346 6.74 9.49 19.93
C GLY A 346 6.17 9.27 18.53
N THR A 347 4.88 9.56 18.32
CA THR A 347 4.24 9.41 17.01
C THR A 347 4.79 10.40 15.96
N VAL A 348 5.16 11.62 16.34
CA VAL A 348 5.85 12.58 15.47
C VAL A 348 7.22 12.06 15.06
N ILE A 349 8.04 11.60 16.02
CA ILE A 349 9.37 11.05 15.74
C ILE A 349 9.26 9.82 14.83
N ALA A 350 8.31 8.92 15.09
CA ALA A 350 8.06 7.75 14.26
C ALA A 350 7.68 8.16 12.83
N GLY A 351 6.81 9.16 12.68
CA GLY A 351 6.40 9.69 11.37
C GLY A 351 7.54 10.34 10.60
N LEU A 352 8.38 11.14 11.27
CA LEU A 352 9.60 11.71 10.69
C LEU A 352 10.55 10.60 10.25
N GLY A 353 10.77 9.60 11.10
CA GLY A 353 11.60 8.44 10.81
C GLY A 353 11.10 7.67 9.58
N PHE A 354 9.80 7.38 9.53
CA PHE A 354 9.19 6.68 8.41
C PHE A 354 9.33 7.44 7.09
N GLY A 355 9.05 8.74 7.05
CA GLY A 355 9.21 9.56 5.85
C GLY A 355 10.66 9.72 5.40
N LEU A 356 11.60 9.81 6.37
CA LEU A 356 13.04 9.84 6.11
C LEU A 356 13.56 8.50 5.57
N PHE A 357 12.97 7.37 5.94
CA PHE A 357 13.27 6.04 5.41
C PHE A 357 12.63 5.82 4.03
N GLN A 358 11.32 6.01 3.91
CA GLN A 358 10.53 5.56 2.76
C GLN A 358 10.97 6.21 1.44
N THR A 359 11.18 7.53 1.44
CA THR A 359 11.51 8.27 0.22
C THR A 359 12.84 7.87 -0.39
N PRO A 360 13.97 7.84 0.38
CA PRO A 360 15.25 7.37 -0.16
C PRO A 360 15.23 5.89 -0.54
N ASN A 361 14.54 5.04 0.22
CA ASN A 361 14.45 3.62 -0.08
C ASN A 361 13.71 3.36 -1.41
N ASN A 362 12.60 4.06 -1.65
CA ASN A 362 11.89 4.01 -2.92
C ASN A 362 12.77 4.50 -4.09
N ARG A 363 13.63 5.49 -3.84
CA ARG A 363 14.60 5.95 -4.83
C ARG A 363 15.65 4.89 -5.14
N ILE A 364 16.17 4.15 -4.13
CA ILE A 364 17.10 3.03 -4.36
C ILE A 364 16.42 1.99 -5.26
N LEU A 365 15.21 1.54 -4.92
CA LEU A 365 14.48 0.55 -5.70
C LEU A 365 14.35 0.97 -7.16
N LEU A 366 13.99 2.24 -7.41
CA LEU A 366 13.80 2.74 -8.77
C LEU A 366 15.11 2.90 -9.54
N LEU A 367 16.18 3.44 -8.91
CA LEU A 367 17.44 3.75 -9.58
C LEU A 367 18.38 2.54 -9.72
N SER A 368 18.25 1.52 -8.86
CA SER A 368 19.01 0.27 -8.96
C SER A 368 18.56 -0.60 -10.14
N ALA A 369 17.37 -0.34 -10.68
CA ALA A 369 16.88 -1.05 -11.85
C ALA A 369 17.26 -0.31 -13.15
N PRO A 370 17.59 -1.01 -14.24
CA PRO A 370 17.68 -0.43 -15.57
C PRO A 370 16.38 0.28 -15.97
N LYS A 371 16.45 1.29 -16.87
CA LYS A 371 15.25 2.00 -17.33
C LYS A 371 14.18 1.07 -17.90
N ALA A 372 14.60 0.04 -18.64
CA ALA A 372 13.71 -0.98 -19.22
C ALA A 372 12.98 -1.82 -18.17
N ARG A 373 13.52 -1.94 -16.93
CA ARG A 373 12.96 -2.70 -15.80
C ARG A 373 12.29 -1.83 -14.74
N SER A 374 11.96 -0.59 -15.08
CA SER A 374 11.33 0.35 -14.13
C SER A 374 9.91 -0.05 -13.73
N GLY A 375 9.20 -0.79 -14.60
CA GLY A 375 7.89 -1.38 -14.28
C GLY A 375 8.00 -2.44 -13.20
N ALA A 376 8.94 -3.38 -13.35
CA ALA A 376 9.23 -4.40 -12.35
C ALA A 376 9.69 -3.79 -11.00
N ALA A 377 10.51 -2.74 -11.04
CA ALA A 377 10.95 -2.04 -9.83
C ALA A 377 9.78 -1.36 -9.10
N GLY A 378 8.88 -0.67 -9.82
CA GLY A 378 7.68 -0.05 -9.26
C GLY A 378 6.70 -1.08 -8.70
N ALA A 379 6.47 -2.17 -9.42
CA ALA A 379 5.65 -3.29 -8.98
C ALA A 379 6.21 -3.93 -7.71
N MET A 380 7.53 -4.18 -7.66
CA MET A 380 8.19 -4.76 -6.48
C MET A 380 8.12 -3.84 -5.27
N GLN A 381 8.25 -2.52 -5.46
CA GLN A 381 8.04 -1.54 -4.39
C GLN A 381 6.64 -1.65 -3.79
N GLY A 382 5.60 -1.70 -4.63
CA GLY A 382 4.21 -1.86 -4.19
C GLY A 382 3.99 -3.20 -3.49
N THR A 383 4.52 -4.29 -4.05
CA THR A 383 4.44 -5.65 -3.49
C THR A 383 5.14 -5.73 -2.13
N ALA A 384 6.36 -5.20 -1.99
CA ALA A 384 7.10 -5.19 -0.73
C ALA A 384 6.34 -4.44 0.37
N ARG A 385 5.70 -3.31 0.02
CA ARG A 385 4.85 -2.55 0.94
C ARG A 385 3.66 -3.38 1.42
N LEU A 386 2.87 -3.92 0.50
CA LEU A 386 1.66 -4.67 0.85
C LEU A 386 1.99 -5.98 1.57
N LEU A 387 3.07 -6.67 1.16
CA LEU A 387 3.56 -7.85 1.85
C LEU A 387 3.95 -7.52 3.30
N GLY A 388 4.70 -6.45 3.52
CA GLY A 388 5.04 -5.97 4.85
C GLY A 388 3.80 -5.67 5.69
N GLN A 389 2.84 -4.93 5.15
CA GLN A 389 1.57 -4.62 5.84
C GLN A 389 0.79 -5.88 6.19
N THR A 390 0.71 -6.86 5.27
CA THR A 390 0.03 -8.14 5.53
C THR A 390 0.73 -8.93 6.64
N LEU A 391 2.07 -9.03 6.60
CA LEU A 391 2.85 -9.69 7.65
C LEU A 391 2.67 -9.01 9.01
N GLY A 392 2.64 -7.67 9.05
CA GLY A 392 2.37 -6.92 10.27
C GLY A 392 1.00 -7.22 10.86
N GLY A 393 -0.03 -7.32 10.01
CA GLY A 393 -1.38 -7.74 10.42
C GLY A 393 -1.41 -9.17 10.98
N ILE A 394 -0.71 -10.11 10.34
CA ILE A 394 -0.59 -11.51 10.80
C ILE A 394 0.09 -11.56 12.17
N PHE A 395 1.24 -10.91 12.31
CA PHE A 395 1.97 -10.90 13.59
C PHE A 395 1.10 -10.31 14.70
N MET A 396 0.36 -9.23 14.42
CA MET A 396 -0.57 -8.66 15.41
C MET A 396 -1.69 -9.64 15.78
N SER A 397 -2.28 -10.33 14.81
CA SER A 397 -3.31 -11.35 15.05
C SER A 397 -2.77 -12.50 15.91
N LEU A 398 -1.54 -12.96 15.65
CA LEU A 398 -0.88 -13.99 16.46
C LEU A 398 -0.57 -13.50 17.88
N ILE A 399 -0.11 -12.27 18.04
CA ILE A 399 0.14 -11.66 19.36
C ILE A 399 -1.15 -11.60 20.17
N PHE A 400 -2.26 -11.15 19.57
CA PHE A 400 -3.56 -11.13 20.25
C PHE A 400 -4.11 -12.53 20.58
N ALA A 401 -3.79 -13.55 19.77
CA ALA A 401 -4.21 -14.91 20.01
C ALA A 401 -3.41 -15.62 21.13
N THR A 402 -2.16 -15.21 21.37
CA THR A 402 -1.23 -15.87 22.29
C THR A 402 -1.05 -15.15 23.63
N LEU A 403 -1.30 -13.85 23.69
CA LEU A 403 -1.09 -13.03 24.88
C LEU A 403 -2.42 -12.39 25.35
N PRO A 404 -2.62 -12.21 26.66
CA PRO A 404 -3.73 -11.39 27.15
C PRO A 404 -3.60 -9.97 26.62
N LEU A 405 -4.72 -9.32 26.35
CA LEU A 405 -4.78 -8.04 25.62
C LEU A 405 -3.82 -6.96 26.20
N SER A 406 -3.67 -6.90 27.52
CA SER A 406 -2.75 -5.96 28.20
C SER A 406 -1.28 -6.21 27.83
N ALA A 407 -0.85 -7.47 27.88
CA ALA A 407 0.53 -7.85 27.54
C ALA A 407 0.76 -7.79 26.02
N ALA A 408 -0.23 -8.14 25.21
CA ALA A 408 -0.17 -8.06 23.76
C ALA A 408 0.07 -6.63 23.27
N LEU A 409 -0.56 -5.64 23.91
CA LEU A 409 -0.43 -4.23 23.55
C LEU A 409 0.95 -3.67 23.93
N GLU A 410 1.48 -4.04 25.09
CA GLU A 410 2.85 -3.64 25.49
C GLU A 410 3.89 -4.27 24.56
N PHE A 411 3.76 -5.56 24.23
CA PHE A 411 4.70 -6.28 23.38
C PHE A 411 4.67 -5.80 21.91
N ALA A 412 3.53 -5.44 21.39
CA ALA A 412 3.39 -5.05 19.97
C ALA A 412 3.85 -3.62 19.69
N VAL A 413 4.03 -2.79 20.71
CA VAL A 413 4.48 -1.38 20.54
C VAL A 413 5.99 -1.29 20.82
N VAL A 414 6.59 -2.19 21.59
CA VAL A 414 8.03 -2.34 21.81
C VAL A 414 8.67 -3.15 20.68
#